data_b6940d95903658fb29b0e07af094e1de
#
_entry.id   b6940d95903658fb29b0e07af094e1de
#
_cell.length_a   1.000
_cell.length_b   1.000
_cell.length_c   1.000
_cell.angle_alpha   90.00
_cell.angle_beta   90.00
_cell.angle_gamma   90.00
#
_symmetry.space_group_name_H-M   'P 1'
#
loop_
_entity.id
_entity.type
_entity.pdbx_description
1 polymer ?
#
loop_
_entity_poly.entity_id
_entity_poly.type
_entity_poly.pdbx_seq_one_letter_code
_entity_poly.pdbx_strand_id
1 'polypeptide(L)'
;MDGMEAIRAAHLFEIPEGIIYLNCSYMSPQLKSVTAAGLDAVRIKSMPWTLTAAEWFTSSEQLRALAGNVLGTGADSVAIIPAASYGLAIAAANVPISAGSSIVLLVETFPSIAYTWREAARKHDATIVTVARDPETGWTDAVLRAIDARTSVVCVPRCHWADGTIIDLVRVGECARQVGAALVIDASQSFGVVPLDIDRIQPDFLVSVGYKWQLGPYGLGYLYASPKWQQVGVPIEQSWLPRQGSDDFTRVADYSDEFQPGARRFDMGEFTQFILAPMAAAALQQILDWGIASIEQSISHLTEEIAQRALASGHVVAPAEQRSKHMLGIRFRGGLPAKLPTALAAAKVYVSIRGDSVRISPHLYNTSADIDRLFAAIASCV
;
A
#
# COMPACT_ATOMS: atom_id res chain seq x y z
N MET A 1 30.99 5.01 -2.08
CA MET A 1 29.60 4.59 -2.43
C MET A 1 29.43 4.97 -3.89
N ASP A 2 29.57 3.99 -4.78
CA ASP A 2 29.43 4.20 -6.22
C ASP A 2 28.05 4.76 -6.50
N GLY A 3 28.02 5.89 -7.23
CA GLY A 3 26.77 6.57 -7.56
C GLY A 3 25.93 5.73 -8.49
N MET A 4 24.96 5.01 -7.93
CA MET A 4 23.96 4.30 -8.71
C MET A 4 23.18 5.33 -9.51
N GLU A 5 23.21 5.22 -10.84
CA GLU A 5 22.49 6.13 -11.74
C GLU A 5 20.98 6.04 -11.46
N ALA A 6 20.31 7.20 -11.35
CA ALA A 6 18.88 7.22 -11.08
C ALA A 6 18.09 6.56 -12.22
N ILE A 7 17.19 5.66 -11.88
CA ILE A 7 16.35 4.97 -12.87
C ILE A 7 15.42 5.98 -13.55
N ARG A 8 15.41 5.99 -14.88
CA ARG A 8 14.50 6.78 -15.72
C ARG A 8 13.64 5.86 -16.55
N ALA A 9 12.35 5.80 -16.23
CA ALA A 9 11.44 4.82 -16.82
C ALA A 9 10.24 5.45 -17.58
N ALA A 10 10.29 6.74 -17.91
CA ALA A 10 9.18 7.42 -18.61
C ALA A 10 8.75 6.71 -19.90
N HIS A 11 9.70 6.12 -20.64
CA HIS A 11 9.45 5.40 -21.88
C HIS A 11 8.61 4.13 -21.72
N LEU A 12 8.50 3.59 -20.49
CA LEU A 12 7.69 2.42 -20.17
C LEU A 12 6.22 2.75 -19.87
N PHE A 13 5.86 4.03 -19.82
CA PHE A 13 4.50 4.50 -19.55
C PHE A 13 3.92 5.22 -20.78
N GLU A 14 2.59 5.29 -20.84
CA GLU A 14 1.85 6.05 -21.86
C GLU A 14 1.35 7.38 -21.29
N ILE A 15 2.29 8.21 -20.82
CA ILE A 15 1.96 9.56 -20.34
C ILE A 15 2.15 10.53 -21.51
N PRO A 16 1.08 11.21 -21.98
CA PRO A 16 1.17 12.16 -23.08
C PRO A 16 2.12 13.32 -22.77
N GLU A 17 2.80 13.83 -23.80
CA GLU A 17 3.63 15.00 -23.68
C GLU A 17 2.86 16.19 -23.08
N GLY A 18 3.51 16.92 -22.20
CA GLY A 18 2.91 18.04 -21.50
C GLY A 18 2.04 17.71 -20.29
N ILE A 19 1.75 16.45 -20.02
CA ILE A 19 1.12 16.01 -18.77
C ILE A 19 2.20 15.78 -17.70
N ILE A 20 2.03 16.39 -16.54
CA ILE A 20 2.91 16.21 -15.37
C ILE A 20 2.11 15.48 -14.30
N TYR A 21 2.39 14.19 -14.12
CA TYR A 21 1.68 13.37 -13.17
C TYR A 21 2.55 13.11 -11.93
N LEU A 22 2.31 13.86 -10.86
CA LEU A 22 3.01 13.77 -9.57
C LEU A 22 2.07 13.21 -8.49
N ASN A 23 1.27 12.20 -8.83
CA ASN A 23 0.17 11.71 -7.98
C ASN A 23 0.08 10.17 -7.90
N CYS A 24 1.22 9.48 -7.92
CA CYS A 24 1.31 8.01 -7.83
C CYS A 24 0.59 7.47 -6.57
N SER A 25 0.66 8.19 -5.45
CA SER A 25 -0.01 7.84 -4.19
C SER A 25 -1.56 7.83 -4.26
N TYR A 26 -2.16 8.41 -5.31
CA TYR A 26 -3.60 8.32 -5.58
C TYR A 26 -3.91 7.10 -6.45
N MET A 27 -3.34 7.05 -7.64
CA MET A 27 -3.43 5.94 -8.60
C MET A 27 -2.24 6.07 -9.55
N SER A 28 -1.49 5.00 -9.78
CA SER A 28 -0.37 5.03 -10.72
C SER A 28 -0.86 4.98 -12.18
N PRO A 29 -0.15 5.62 -13.12
CA PRO A 29 -0.24 5.22 -14.51
C PRO A 29 0.19 3.76 -14.67
N GLN A 30 -0.42 3.03 -15.60
CA GLN A 30 -0.01 1.65 -15.90
C GLN A 30 1.24 1.63 -16.79
N LEU A 31 2.09 0.64 -16.58
CA LEU A 31 3.15 0.27 -17.52
C LEU A 31 2.54 -0.27 -18.83
N LYS A 32 3.20 -0.03 -19.94
CA LYS A 32 2.82 -0.60 -21.26
C LYS A 32 2.72 -2.12 -21.22
N SER A 33 3.64 -2.78 -20.51
CA SER A 33 3.64 -4.23 -20.29
C SER A 33 2.41 -4.71 -19.52
N VAL A 34 1.97 -3.94 -18.51
CA VAL A 34 0.76 -4.24 -17.72
C VAL A 34 -0.50 -4.13 -18.59
N THR A 35 -0.58 -3.07 -19.40
CA THR A 35 -1.69 -2.91 -20.37
C THR A 35 -1.71 -4.05 -21.38
N ALA A 36 -0.56 -4.43 -21.93
CA ALA A 36 -0.45 -5.55 -22.89
C ALA A 36 -0.91 -6.88 -22.27
N ALA A 37 -0.44 -7.20 -21.06
CA ALA A 37 -0.85 -8.39 -20.32
C ALA A 37 -2.37 -8.44 -20.10
N GLY A 38 -2.99 -7.31 -19.80
CA GLY A 38 -4.45 -7.21 -19.65
C GLY A 38 -5.21 -7.46 -20.96
N LEU A 39 -4.75 -6.89 -22.06
CA LEU A 39 -5.36 -7.10 -23.39
C LEU A 39 -5.28 -8.56 -23.83
N ASP A 40 -4.16 -9.23 -23.59
CA ASP A 40 -4.00 -10.66 -23.90
C ASP A 40 -4.90 -11.52 -23.00
N ALA A 41 -5.00 -11.19 -21.72
CA ALA A 41 -5.87 -11.89 -20.80
C ALA A 41 -7.38 -11.76 -21.15
N VAL A 42 -7.81 -10.59 -21.63
CA VAL A 42 -9.19 -10.41 -22.15
C VAL A 42 -9.46 -11.34 -23.33
N ARG A 43 -8.49 -11.54 -24.22
CA ARG A 43 -8.62 -12.48 -25.36
C ARG A 43 -8.78 -13.92 -24.89
N ILE A 44 -8.04 -14.35 -23.86
CA ILE A 44 -8.20 -15.69 -23.27
C ILE A 44 -9.62 -15.90 -22.77
N LYS A 45 -10.22 -14.90 -22.08
CA LYS A 45 -11.59 -14.99 -21.58
C LYS A 45 -12.63 -15.14 -22.69
N SER A 46 -12.35 -14.70 -23.90
CA SER A 46 -13.23 -14.91 -25.07
C SER A 46 -13.20 -16.35 -25.60
N MET A 47 -12.24 -17.17 -25.16
CA MET A 47 -12.06 -18.56 -25.56
C MET A 47 -12.00 -19.49 -24.33
N PRO A 48 -13.08 -19.56 -23.50
CA PRO A 48 -13.03 -20.23 -22.20
C PRO A 48 -12.76 -21.74 -22.30
N TRP A 49 -12.98 -22.36 -23.46
CA TRP A 49 -12.65 -23.78 -23.70
C TRP A 49 -11.15 -24.07 -23.77
N THR A 50 -10.29 -23.05 -23.76
CA THR A 50 -8.83 -23.19 -23.69
C THR A 50 -8.33 -23.24 -22.26
N LEU A 51 -9.14 -22.86 -21.26
CA LEU A 51 -8.78 -22.83 -19.87
C LEU A 51 -8.90 -24.24 -19.26
N THR A 52 -7.80 -24.74 -18.72
CA THR A 52 -7.74 -25.99 -17.96
C THR A 52 -7.91 -25.72 -16.45
N ALA A 53 -8.17 -26.76 -15.65
CA ALA A 53 -8.25 -26.63 -14.19
C ALA A 53 -6.96 -26.02 -13.60
N ALA A 54 -5.78 -26.39 -14.11
CA ALA A 54 -4.50 -25.86 -13.65
C ALA A 54 -4.38 -24.34 -13.84
N GLU A 55 -4.93 -23.78 -14.92
CA GLU A 55 -4.85 -22.34 -15.22
C GLU A 55 -5.66 -21.47 -14.24
N TRP A 56 -6.61 -22.09 -13.51
CA TRP A 56 -7.31 -21.41 -12.42
C TRP A 56 -6.38 -21.03 -11.25
N PHE A 57 -5.23 -21.66 -11.14
CA PHE A 57 -4.30 -21.43 -10.03
C PHE A 57 -2.97 -20.80 -10.50
N THR A 58 -2.50 -21.12 -11.70
CA THR A 58 -1.15 -20.78 -12.17
C THR A 58 -0.85 -19.29 -12.07
N SER A 59 -1.70 -18.41 -12.61
CA SER A 59 -1.47 -16.96 -12.59
C SER A 59 -1.50 -16.38 -11.18
N SER A 60 -2.38 -16.89 -10.33
CA SER A 60 -2.52 -16.45 -8.94
C SER A 60 -1.33 -16.89 -8.08
N GLU A 61 -0.83 -18.11 -8.28
CA GLU A 61 0.36 -18.59 -7.55
C GLU A 61 1.62 -17.85 -8.02
N GLN A 62 1.76 -17.57 -9.31
CA GLN A 62 2.83 -16.71 -9.80
C GLN A 62 2.77 -15.31 -9.18
N LEU A 63 1.58 -14.70 -9.16
CA LEU A 63 1.37 -13.38 -8.55
C LEU A 63 1.72 -13.39 -7.06
N ARG A 64 1.30 -14.44 -6.34
CA ARG A 64 1.58 -14.64 -4.92
C ARG A 64 3.09 -14.72 -4.65
N ALA A 65 3.82 -15.50 -5.47
CA ALA A 65 5.27 -15.61 -5.37
C ALA A 65 5.96 -14.25 -5.60
N LEU A 66 5.54 -13.49 -6.61
CA LEU A 66 6.08 -12.16 -6.88
C LEU A 66 5.79 -11.18 -5.72
N ALA A 67 4.57 -11.19 -5.18
CA ALA A 67 4.22 -10.36 -4.03
C ALA A 67 5.02 -10.73 -2.78
N GLY A 68 5.23 -12.04 -2.53
CA GLY A 68 6.10 -12.54 -1.48
C GLY A 68 7.54 -12.04 -1.64
N ASN A 69 8.09 -12.12 -2.86
CA ASN A 69 9.43 -11.61 -3.17
C ASN A 69 9.56 -10.09 -2.93
N VAL A 70 8.54 -9.29 -3.29
CA VAL A 70 8.51 -7.84 -3.02
C VAL A 70 8.48 -7.54 -1.52
N LEU A 71 7.84 -8.38 -0.71
CA LEU A 71 7.83 -8.27 0.75
C LEU A 71 9.07 -8.88 1.42
N GLY A 72 9.91 -9.60 0.69
CA GLY A 72 11.01 -10.36 1.27
C GLY A 72 10.54 -11.61 2.05
N THR A 73 9.38 -12.17 1.70
CA THR A 73 8.78 -13.34 2.35
C THR A 73 8.50 -14.44 1.32
N GLY A 74 8.02 -15.61 1.77
CA GLY A 74 7.56 -16.66 0.86
C GLY A 74 6.14 -16.42 0.33
N ALA A 75 5.80 -17.10 -0.77
CA ALA A 75 4.47 -17.08 -1.36
C ALA A 75 3.36 -17.46 -0.36
N ASP A 76 3.64 -18.40 0.53
CA ASP A 76 2.67 -18.87 1.55
C ASP A 76 2.25 -17.78 2.54
N SER A 77 2.99 -16.69 2.64
CA SER A 77 2.66 -15.57 3.52
C SER A 77 1.66 -14.59 2.93
N VAL A 78 1.31 -14.71 1.64
CA VAL A 78 0.51 -13.72 0.91
C VAL A 78 -0.83 -14.30 0.48
N ALA A 79 -1.90 -13.55 0.71
CA ALA A 79 -3.22 -13.75 0.12
C ALA A 79 -3.55 -12.66 -0.90
N ILE A 80 -4.37 -13.00 -1.89
CA ILE A 80 -4.88 -12.10 -2.92
C ILE A 80 -6.25 -11.58 -2.48
N ILE A 81 -6.37 -10.26 -2.35
CA ILE A 81 -7.58 -9.60 -1.84
C ILE A 81 -8.08 -8.55 -2.84
N PRO A 82 -9.38 -8.18 -2.84
CA PRO A 82 -9.91 -7.20 -3.78
C PRO A 82 -9.62 -5.74 -3.37
N ALA A 83 -9.39 -5.50 -2.09
CA ALA A 83 -9.20 -4.16 -1.53
C ALA A 83 -8.54 -4.20 -0.15
N ALA A 84 -7.87 -3.12 0.27
CA ALA A 84 -7.31 -3.00 1.62
C ALA A 84 -8.39 -3.15 2.71
N SER A 85 -9.61 -2.64 2.48
CA SER A 85 -10.73 -2.80 3.43
C SER A 85 -11.13 -4.26 3.66
N TYR A 86 -11.03 -5.12 2.64
CA TYR A 86 -11.25 -6.55 2.78
C TYR A 86 -10.17 -7.20 3.68
N GLY A 87 -8.91 -6.88 3.43
CA GLY A 87 -7.80 -7.37 4.27
C GLY A 87 -7.86 -6.85 5.71
N LEU A 88 -8.27 -5.59 5.90
CA LEU A 88 -8.51 -5.04 7.25
C LEU A 88 -9.67 -5.75 7.96
N ALA A 89 -10.73 -6.13 7.24
CA ALA A 89 -11.84 -6.91 7.80
C ALA A 89 -11.38 -8.30 8.22
N ILE A 90 -10.51 -8.96 7.43
CA ILE A 90 -9.87 -10.23 7.83
C ILE A 90 -9.06 -10.03 9.12
N ALA A 91 -8.21 -9.01 9.18
CA ALA A 91 -7.42 -8.72 10.38
C ALA A 91 -8.32 -8.52 11.60
N ALA A 92 -9.37 -7.67 11.48
CA ALA A 92 -10.30 -7.38 12.56
C ALA A 92 -11.13 -8.61 13.02
N ALA A 93 -11.36 -9.57 12.12
CA ALA A 93 -12.06 -10.82 12.46
C ALA A 93 -11.17 -11.85 13.18
N ASN A 94 -9.84 -11.69 13.10
CA ASN A 94 -8.88 -12.67 13.60
C ASN A 94 -8.12 -12.22 14.84
N VAL A 95 -7.73 -10.95 14.93
CA VAL A 95 -6.96 -10.48 16.09
C VAL A 95 -7.82 -10.45 17.36
N PRO A 96 -7.27 -10.89 18.51
CA PRO A 96 -8.05 -10.89 19.76
C PRO A 96 -8.27 -9.46 20.26
N ILE A 97 -9.54 -9.11 20.49
CA ILE A 97 -9.94 -7.83 21.06
C ILE A 97 -10.75 -8.12 22.32
N SER A 98 -10.20 -7.76 23.48
CA SER A 98 -10.88 -7.97 24.76
C SER A 98 -11.79 -6.79 25.11
N ALA A 99 -12.88 -7.03 25.81
CA ALA A 99 -13.73 -5.97 26.34
C ALA A 99 -12.93 -5.04 27.27
N GLY A 100 -13.15 -3.74 27.14
CA GLY A 100 -12.41 -2.71 27.89
C GLY A 100 -10.98 -2.46 27.39
N SER A 101 -10.51 -3.16 26.36
CA SER A 101 -9.19 -2.91 25.76
C SER A 101 -9.19 -1.68 24.83
N SER A 102 -8.01 -1.33 24.33
CA SER A 102 -7.83 -0.23 23.39
C SER A 102 -7.30 -0.68 22.02
N ILE A 103 -7.69 0.07 20.98
CA ILE A 103 -7.20 -0.04 19.63
C ILE A 103 -6.54 1.28 19.26
N VAL A 104 -5.25 1.28 18.98
CA VAL A 104 -4.46 2.48 18.68
C VAL A 104 -4.49 2.75 17.17
N LEU A 105 -4.96 3.93 16.79
CA LEU A 105 -5.02 4.45 15.42
C LEU A 105 -4.39 5.85 15.36
N LEU A 106 -4.02 6.31 14.17
CA LEU A 106 -3.60 7.70 13.96
C LEU A 106 -4.82 8.63 13.80
N VAL A 107 -4.67 9.90 14.18
CA VAL A 107 -5.58 10.95 13.73
C VAL A 107 -5.55 11.03 12.21
N GLU A 108 -6.68 11.35 11.58
CA GLU A 108 -6.80 11.41 10.12
C GLU A 108 -6.29 10.15 9.39
N THR A 109 -6.35 8.98 10.05
CA THR A 109 -6.06 7.71 9.38
C THR A 109 -6.98 7.50 8.17
N PHE A 110 -6.52 6.69 7.21
CA PHE A 110 -7.34 6.46 6.01
C PHE A 110 -8.74 5.89 6.37
N PRO A 111 -9.83 6.37 5.75
CA PRO A 111 -11.20 6.05 6.18
C PRO A 111 -11.50 4.55 6.35
N SER A 112 -10.98 3.68 5.47
CA SER A 112 -11.18 2.24 5.58
C SER A 112 -10.58 1.65 6.87
N ILE A 113 -9.45 2.19 7.36
CA ILE A 113 -8.88 1.81 8.66
C ILE A 113 -9.83 2.25 9.76
N ALA A 114 -10.22 3.54 9.76
CA ALA A 114 -11.08 4.10 10.80
C ALA A 114 -12.41 3.35 10.93
N TYR A 115 -13.09 3.10 9.82
CA TYR A 115 -14.39 2.42 9.84
C TYR A 115 -14.28 0.96 10.29
N THR A 116 -13.29 0.22 9.81
CA THR A 116 -13.07 -1.18 10.21
C THR A 116 -12.85 -1.29 11.72
N TRP A 117 -11.94 -0.49 12.27
CA TRP A 117 -11.60 -0.59 13.68
C TRP A 117 -12.65 0.02 14.62
N ARG A 118 -13.40 1.04 14.19
CA ARG A 118 -14.57 1.54 14.94
C ARG A 118 -15.64 0.47 15.08
N GLU A 119 -15.92 -0.28 14.02
CA GLU A 119 -16.90 -1.37 14.07
C GLU A 119 -16.38 -2.54 14.94
N ALA A 120 -15.10 -2.88 14.85
CA ALA A 120 -14.49 -3.89 15.71
C ALA A 120 -14.55 -3.45 17.19
N ALA A 121 -14.21 -2.20 17.51
CA ALA A 121 -14.29 -1.66 18.86
C ALA A 121 -15.72 -1.73 19.41
N ARG A 122 -16.72 -1.32 18.62
CA ARG A 122 -18.15 -1.39 19.01
C ARG A 122 -18.58 -2.83 19.29
N LYS A 123 -18.17 -3.78 18.45
CA LYS A 123 -18.52 -5.20 18.56
C LYS A 123 -17.93 -5.86 19.83
N HIS A 124 -16.74 -5.45 20.22
CA HIS A 124 -15.99 -6.07 21.31
C HIS A 124 -15.92 -5.23 22.59
N ASP A 125 -16.70 -4.14 22.68
CA ASP A 125 -16.66 -3.21 23.82
C ASP A 125 -15.23 -2.69 24.11
N ALA A 126 -14.51 -2.33 23.05
CA ALA A 126 -13.18 -1.75 23.12
C ALA A 126 -13.20 -0.24 22.79
N THR A 127 -12.12 0.46 23.12
CA THR A 127 -12.00 1.91 22.94
C THR A 127 -10.99 2.23 21.83
N ILE A 128 -11.32 3.18 20.94
CA ILE A 128 -10.35 3.73 19.98
C ILE A 128 -9.51 4.80 20.66
N VAL A 129 -8.19 4.61 20.65
CA VAL A 129 -7.19 5.62 21.05
C VAL A 129 -6.64 6.24 19.79
N THR A 130 -6.97 7.51 19.57
CA THR A 130 -6.53 8.27 18.39
C THR A 130 -5.30 9.08 18.72
N VAL A 131 -4.17 8.80 18.03
CA VAL A 131 -2.87 9.43 18.27
C VAL A 131 -2.67 10.57 17.29
N ALA A 132 -2.37 11.77 17.81
CA ALA A 132 -1.93 12.90 17.01
C ALA A 132 -0.41 12.88 16.85
N ARG A 133 0.08 13.37 15.67
CA ARG A 133 1.51 13.51 15.45
C ARG A 133 2.08 14.57 16.39
N ASP A 134 3.14 14.21 17.06
CA ASP A 134 3.93 15.15 17.87
C ASP A 134 4.76 16.04 16.91
N PRO A 135 4.68 17.37 17.01
CA PRO A 135 5.42 18.27 16.13
C PRO A 135 6.94 18.12 16.19
N GLU A 136 7.48 17.77 17.35
CA GLU A 136 8.92 17.64 17.60
C GLU A 136 9.42 16.23 17.33
N THR A 137 8.76 15.21 17.91
CA THR A 137 9.23 13.82 17.90
C THR A 137 8.58 12.95 16.82
N GLY A 138 7.56 13.47 16.12
CA GLY A 138 6.88 12.78 15.01
C GLY A 138 5.85 11.74 15.47
N TRP A 139 5.47 10.84 14.57
CA TRP A 139 4.47 9.82 14.81
C TRP A 139 4.94 8.70 15.74
N THR A 140 6.18 8.23 15.54
CA THR A 140 6.67 7.02 16.21
C THR A 140 6.59 7.14 17.72
N ASP A 141 7.15 8.18 18.27
CA ASP A 141 7.16 8.37 19.73
C ASP A 141 5.75 8.64 20.27
N ALA A 142 4.90 9.33 19.50
CA ALA A 142 3.50 9.53 19.88
C ALA A 142 2.73 8.19 19.95
N VAL A 143 2.93 7.30 18.97
CA VAL A 143 2.33 5.95 18.95
C VAL A 143 2.85 5.11 20.11
N LEU A 144 4.17 5.11 20.36
CA LEU A 144 4.77 4.36 21.46
C LEU A 144 4.21 4.78 22.84
N ARG A 145 3.98 6.08 23.04
CA ARG A 145 3.36 6.59 24.29
C ARG A 145 1.89 6.16 24.45
N ALA A 146 1.21 5.86 23.36
CA ALA A 146 -0.21 5.46 23.37
C ALA A 146 -0.43 3.95 23.59
N ILE A 147 0.64 3.15 23.44
CA ILE A 147 0.59 1.69 23.65
C ILE A 147 0.77 1.39 25.14
N ASP A 148 -0.19 0.69 25.75
CA ASP A 148 -0.15 0.27 27.15
C ASP A 148 -0.65 -1.19 27.30
N ALA A 149 -0.68 -1.70 28.53
CA ALA A 149 -1.10 -3.08 28.83
C ALA A 149 -2.56 -3.39 28.46
N ARG A 150 -3.39 -2.37 28.16
CA ARG A 150 -4.76 -2.55 27.67
C ARG A 150 -4.86 -2.58 26.15
N THR A 151 -3.77 -2.28 25.46
CA THR A 151 -3.78 -2.24 23.99
C THR A 151 -3.92 -3.66 23.43
N SER A 152 -4.99 -3.90 22.69
CA SER A 152 -5.20 -5.16 21.96
C SER A 152 -4.70 -5.09 20.53
N VAL A 153 -4.79 -3.90 19.90
CA VAL A 153 -4.43 -3.72 18.47
C VAL A 153 -3.74 -2.39 18.27
N VAL A 154 -2.69 -2.41 17.48
CA VAL A 154 -2.06 -1.22 16.88
C VAL A 154 -2.23 -1.31 15.38
N CYS A 155 -2.98 -0.37 14.77
CA CYS A 155 -3.13 -0.33 13.31
C CYS A 155 -2.60 0.99 12.75
N VAL A 156 -1.44 0.91 12.11
CA VAL A 156 -0.70 2.09 11.60
C VAL A 156 -0.12 1.82 10.21
N PRO A 157 0.06 2.85 9.37
CA PRO A 157 0.81 2.74 8.13
C PRO A 157 2.32 2.91 8.36
N ARG A 158 3.15 2.56 7.38
CA ARG A 158 4.57 2.99 7.34
C ARG A 158 4.69 4.48 7.04
N CYS A 159 3.77 5.01 6.23
CA CYS A 159 3.77 6.38 5.72
C CYS A 159 2.35 6.94 5.76
N HIS A 160 2.18 8.11 6.40
CA HIS A 160 0.87 8.75 6.49
C HIS A 160 0.39 9.20 5.11
N TRP A 161 -0.84 8.82 4.76
CA TRP A 161 -1.38 8.95 3.41
C TRP A 161 -1.58 10.39 2.93
N ALA A 162 -1.70 11.34 3.86
CA ALA A 162 -2.00 12.73 3.52
C ALA A 162 -0.74 13.55 3.21
N ASP A 163 0.37 13.32 3.91
CA ASP A 163 1.55 14.18 3.85
C ASP A 163 2.90 13.45 3.77
N GLY A 164 2.90 12.13 3.73
CA GLY A 164 4.12 11.35 3.60
C GLY A 164 4.98 11.27 4.87
N THR A 165 4.48 11.68 6.02
CA THR A 165 5.21 11.52 7.30
C THR A 165 5.27 10.06 7.72
N ILE A 166 6.38 9.64 8.37
CA ILE A 166 6.72 8.24 8.57
C ILE A 166 6.55 7.76 10.01
N ILE A 167 6.35 6.43 10.12
CA ILE A 167 6.33 5.69 11.38
C ILE A 167 7.42 4.61 11.33
N ASP A 168 8.20 4.47 12.39
CA ASP A 168 9.14 3.36 12.56
C ASP A 168 8.38 2.10 13.01
N LEU A 169 8.06 1.26 12.04
CA LEU A 169 7.29 0.04 12.26
C LEU A 169 8.05 -1.00 13.09
N VAL A 170 9.39 -0.98 13.09
CA VAL A 170 10.19 -1.91 13.91
C VAL A 170 9.99 -1.57 15.39
N ARG A 171 10.19 -0.30 15.78
CA ARG A 171 9.96 0.15 17.16
C ARG A 171 8.52 -0.06 17.61
N VAL A 172 7.56 0.24 16.74
CA VAL A 172 6.12 0.03 17.05
C VAL A 172 5.83 -1.45 17.22
N GLY A 173 6.36 -2.32 16.35
CA GLY A 173 6.18 -3.77 16.45
C GLY A 173 6.78 -4.35 17.73
N GLU A 174 7.98 -3.92 18.11
CA GLU A 174 8.62 -4.31 19.37
C GLU A 174 7.75 -3.92 20.58
N CYS A 175 7.26 -2.68 20.62
CA CYS A 175 6.41 -2.21 21.70
C CYS A 175 5.05 -2.94 21.77
N ALA A 176 4.41 -3.16 20.63
CA ALA A 176 3.15 -3.91 20.54
C ALA A 176 3.31 -5.34 21.08
N ARG A 177 4.37 -6.06 20.68
CA ARG A 177 4.67 -7.41 21.20
C ARG A 177 4.92 -7.45 22.70
N GLN A 178 5.60 -6.43 23.26
CA GLN A 178 5.86 -6.36 24.70
C GLN A 178 4.57 -6.34 25.55
N VAL A 179 3.50 -5.76 25.03
CA VAL A 179 2.19 -5.72 25.71
C VAL A 179 1.20 -6.78 25.20
N GLY A 180 1.60 -7.62 24.26
CA GLY A 180 0.73 -8.65 23.66
C GLY A 180 -0.30 -8.11 22.65
N ALA A 181 -0.14 -6.88 22.17
CA ALA A 181 -1.01 -6.28 21.16
C ALA A 181 -0.70 -6.81 19.76
N ALA A 182 -1.73 -7.02 18.94
CA ALA A 182 -1.57 -7.34 17.53
C ALA A 182 -1.15 -6.09 16.73
N LEU A 183 -0.20 -6.27 15.79
CA LEU A 183 0.22 -5.23 14.86
C LEU A 183 -0.40 -5.46 13.47
N VAL A 184 -1.20 -4.50 13.01
CA VAL A 184 -1.79 -4.49 11.67
C VAL A 184 -1.27 -3.27 10.90
N ILE A 185 -0.79 -3.49 9.68
CA ILE A 185 -0.16 -2.44 8.87
C ILE A 185 -0.95 -2.20 7.60
N ASP A 186 -1.30 -0.94 7.32
CA ASP A 186 -1.70 -0.52 5.97
C ASP A 186 -0.45 -0.05 5.20
N ALA A 187 0.05 -0.91 4.33
CA ALA A 187 1.23 -0.66 3.50
C ALA A 187 0.90 -0.05 2.13
N SER A 188 -0.35 0.41 1.90
CA SER A 188 -0.78 0.96 0.60
C SER A 188 0.04 2.15 0.10
N GLN A 189 0.80 2.80 0.98
CA GLN A 189 1.72 3.89 0.62
C GLN A 189 3.20 3.50 0.73
N SER A 190 3.53 2.21 0.89
CA SER A 190 4.91 1.75 1.06
C SER A 190 5.26 0.47 0.30
N PHE A 191 4.30 -0.45 0.13
CA PHE A 191 4.54 -1.71 -0.56
C PHE A 191 4.92 -1.46 -2.03
N GLY A 192 6.07 -2.01 -2.44
CA GLY A 192 6.61 -1.87 -3.80
C GLY A 192 7.48 -0.63 -4.04
N VAL A 193 7.60 0.30 -3.08
CA VAL A 193 8.39 1.53 -3.22
C VAL A 193 9.34 1.79 -2.05
N VAL A 194 9.07 1.18 -0.89
CA VAL A 194 9.93 1.27 0.30
C VAL A 194 10.25 -0.15 0.77
N PRO A 195 11.51 -0.49 1.05
CA PRO A 195 11.85 -1.76 1.67
C PRO A 195 11.14 -1.92 3.02
N LEU A 196 10.50 -3.06 3.23
CA LEU A 196 9.83 -3.43 4.48
C LEU A 196 10.52 -4.67 5.05
N ASP A 197 11.16 -4.53 6.21
CA ASP A 197 11.83 -5.63 6.92
C ASP A 197 10.78 -6.39 7.76
N ILE A 198 10.09 -7.31 7.12
CA ILE A 198 9.01 -8.08 7.75
C ILE A 198 9.51 -8.90 8.93
N ASP A 199 10.73 -9.43 8.88
CA ASP A 199 11.31 -10.23 9.95
C ASP A 199 11.58 -9.41 11.22
N ARG A 200 11.93 -8.13 11.07
CA ARG A 200 12.12 -7.22 12.20
C ARG A 200 10.81 -6.59 12.67
N ILE A 201 9.95 -6.19 11.75
CA ILE A 201 8.64 -5.59 12.06
C ILE A 201 7.72 -6.60 12.74
N GLN A 202 7.64 -7.83 12.21
CA GLN A 202 6.80 -8.95 12.68
C GLN A 202 5.31 -8.55 12.80
N PRO A 203 4.67 -8.07 11.74
CA PRO A 203 3.26 -7.74 11.80
C PRO A 203 2.40 -9.01 11.87
N ASP A 204 1.25 -8.95 12.53
CA ASP A 204 0.23 -10.00 12.45
C ASP A 204 -0.38 -10.05 11.05
N PHE A 205 -0.76 -8.86 10.53
CA PHE A 205 -1.26 -8.67 9.18
C PHE A 205 -0.68 -7.40 8.55
N LEU A 206 -0.45 -7.45 7.24
CA LEU A 206 -0.14 -6.27 6.45
C LEU A 206 -1.04 -6.28 5.21
N VAL A 207 -1.69 -5.16 4.91
CA VAL A 207 -2.56 -5.02 3.73
C VAL A 207 -2.01 -3.98 2.77
N SER A 208 -2.25 -4.17 1.47
CA SER A 208 -1.94 -3.16 0.46
C SER A 208 -2.88 -3.28 -0.74
N VAL A 209 -3.16 -2.14 -1.38
CA VAL A 209 -3.83 -2.11 -2.69
C VAL A 209 -2.79 -2.26 -3.81
N GLY A 210 -3.19 -2.82 -4.97
CA GLY A 210 -2.26 -3.07 -6.08
C GLY A 210 -2.05 -1.88 -7.04
N TYR A 211 -2.95 -0.90 -7.05
CA TYR A 211 -3.06 0.13 -8.10
C TYR A 211 -2.29 1.44 -7.81
N LYS A 212 -1.48 1.47 -6.77
CA LYS A 212 -0.64 2.64 -6.42
C LYS A 212 0.82 2.34 -6.78
N TRP A 213 1.64 2.18 -5.77
CA TRP A 213 3.09 1.98 -5.90
C TRP A 213 3.48 0.64 -6.51
N GLN A 214 2.55 -0.32 -6.52
CA GLN A 214 2.72 -1.61 -7.17
C GLN A 214 2.45 -1.55 -8.69
N LEU A 215 2.00 -0.41 -9.23
CA LEU A 215 1.75 -0.15 -10.65
C LEU A 215 0.76 -1.13 -11.31
N GLY A 216 0.00 -1.85 -10.49
CA GLY A 216 -0.94 -2.90 -10.91
C GLY A 216 -2.35 -2.38 -11.19
N PRO A 217 -3.28 -3.27 -11.51
CA PRO A 217 -4.67 -2.93 -11.79
C PRO A 217 -5.45 -2.57 -10.53
N TYR A 218 -6.55 -1.83 -10.71
CA TYR A 218 -7.54 -1.57 -9.67
C TYR A 218 -8.38 -2.82 -9.39
N GLY A 219 -8.78 -3.04 -8.14
CA GLY A 219 -9.62 -4.19 -7.74
C GLY A 219 -8.83 -5.44 -7.34
N LEU A 220 -7.52 -5.30 -7.19
CA LEU A 220 -6.63 -6.33 -6.68
C LEU A 220 -5.65 -5.73 -5.68
N GLY A 221 -5.34 -6.47 -4.64
CA GLY A 221 -4.40 -6.11 -3.58
C GLY A 221 -3.85 -7.34 -2.86
N TYR A 222 -3.11 -7.10 -1.80
CA TYR A 222 -2.33 -8.14 -1.11
C TYR A 222 -2.56 -8.06 0.40
N LEU A 223 -2.64 -9.24 1.02
CA LEU A 223 -2.64 -9.42 2.46
C LEU A 223 -1.45 -10.31 2.81
N TYR A 224 -0.54 -9.81 3.63
CA TYR A 224 0.41 -10.66 4.35
C TYR A 224 -0.25 -11.14 5.66
N ALA A 225 -0.08 -12.41 5.98
CA ALA A 225 -0.43 -12.98 7.27
C ALA A 225 0.79 -13.64 7.92
N SER A 226 1.01 -13.39 9.21
CA SER A 226 2.11 -14.01 9.93
C SER A 226 1.93 -15.55 10.05
N PRO A 227 3.00 -16.31 10.31
CA PRO A 227 2.92 -17.78 10.41
C PRO A 227 1.83 -18.29 11.35
N LYS A 228 1.56 -17.57 12.44
CA LYS A 228 0.46 -17.89 13.37
C LYS A 228 -0.88 -17.88 12.64
N TRP A 229 -1.18 -16.81 11.91
CA TRP A 229 -2.48 -16.65 11.26
C TRP A 229 -2.64 -17.51 10.02
N GLN A 230 -1.55 -17.89 9.38
CA GLN A 230 -1.56 -18.90 8.30
C GLN A 230 -2.08 -20.26 8.78
N GLN A 231 -1.92 -20.58 10.07
CA GLN A 231 -2.33 -21.87 10.66
C GLN A 231 -3.74 -21.81 11.24
N VAL A 232 -4.05 -20.76 12.03
CA VAL A 232 -5.28 -20.70 12.82
C VAL A 232 -6.28 -19.66 12.36
N GLY A 233 -5.92 -18.84 11.38
CA GLY A 233 -6.78 -17.73 10.94
C GLY A 233 -8.05 -18.22 10.24
N VAL A 234 -9.12 -17.47 10.43
CA VAL A 234 -10.47 -17.76 9.89
C VAL A 234 -10.74 -16.78 8.75
N PRO A 235 -11.05 -17.26 7.54
CA PRO A 235 -11.45 -16.40 6.43
C PRO A 235 -12.82 -15.74 6.68
N ILE A 236 -13.05 -14.59 6.07
CA ILE A 236 -14.36 -13.92 6.11
C ILE A 236 -15.31 -14.42 5.02
N GLU A 237 -14.80 -15.14 4.03
CA GLU A 237 -15.56 -15.83 2.99
C GLU A 237 -15.30 -17.34 3.05
N GLN A 238 -16.31 -18.13 2.72
CA GLN A 238 -16.22 -19.58 2.66
C GLN A 238 -16.19 -20.04 1.20
N SER A 239 -15.11 -19.73 0.48
CA SER A 239 -14.91 -20.18 -0.89
C SER A 239 -14.37 -21.62 -0.94
N TRP A 240 -14.65 -22.32 -2.05
CA TRP A 240 -14.14 -23.67 -2.31
C TRP A 240 -12.70 -23.63 -2.84
N LEU A 241 -12.30 -22.57 -3.55
CA LEU A 241 -10.99 -22.47 -4.21
C LEU A 241 -9.78 -22.60 -3.25
N PRO A 242 -9.75 -21.99 -2.03
CA PRO A 242 -8.65 -22.17 -1.12
C PRO A 242 -8.70 -23.48 -0.29
N ARG A 243 -9.62 -24.41 -0.61
CA ARG A 243 -9.69 -25.71 0.07
C ARG A 243 -8.75 -26.72 -0.55
N GLN A 244 -8.27 -27.70 0.24
CA GLN A 244 -7.45 -28.80 -0.27
C GLN A 244 -8.24 -29.64 -1.28
N GLY A 245 -7.57 -30.01 -2.39
CA GLY A 245 -8.18 -30.78 -3.47
C GLY A 245 -9.04 -29.98 -4.43
N SER A 246 -9.11 -28.65 -4.30
CA SER A 246 -9.88 -27.78 -5.21
C SER A 246 -9.35 -27.74 -6.64
N ASP A 247 -8.14 -28.17 -6.89
CA ASP A 247 -7.50 -28.30 -8.19
C ASP A 247 -8.00 -29.52 -9.02
N ASP A 248 -8.66 -30.49 -8.38
CA ASP A 248 -9.35 -31.59 -9.05
C ASP A 248 -10.83 -31.26 -9.27
N PHE A 249 -11.16 -30.67 -10.39
CA PHE A 249 -12.53 -30.26 -10.74
C PHE A 249 -13.50 -31.43 -10.91
N THR A 250 -13.01 -32.64 -11.03
CA THR A 250 -13.88 -33.84 -11.10
C THR A 250 -14.43 -34.22 -9.73
N ARG A 251 -13.83 -33.69 -8.66
CA ARG A 251 -14.14 -34.01 -7.26
C ARG A 251 -14.56 -32.81 -6.43
N VAL A 252 -15.02 -31.72 -7.04
CA VAL A 252 -15.43 -30.46 -6.36
C VAL A 252 -16.49 -30.69 -5.27
N ALA A 253 -17.29 -31.74 -5.37
CA ALA A 253 -18.28 -32.13 -4.38
C ALA A 253 -17.73 -33.00 -3.21
N ASP A 254 -16.48 -33.37 -3.25
CA ASP A 254 -15.78 -34.04 -2.14
C ASP A 254 -15.27 -32.95 -1.18
N TYR A 255 -16.17 -32.44 -0.34
CA TYR A 255 -15.87 -31.29 0.51
C TYR A 255 -14.73 -31.58 1.50
N SER A 256 -13.74 -30.66 1.51
CA SER A 256 -12.66 -30.65 2.49
C SER A 256 -12.81 -29.44 3.43
N ASP A 257 -12.69 -29.67 4.73
CA ASP A 257 -12.61 -28.61 5.74
C ASP A 257 -11.20 -28.00 5.83
N GLU A 258 -10.20 -28.68 5.26
CA GLU A 258 -8.81 -28.25 5.26
C GLU A 258 -8.55 -27.20 4.19
N PHE A 259 -7.74 -26.18 4.53
CA PHE A 259 -7.29 -25.15 3.61
C PHE A 259 -5.97 -25.53 2.93
N GLN A 260 -5.73 -24.99 1.76
CA GLN A 260 -4.40 -24.97 1.15
C GLN A 260 -3.41 -24.24 2.08
N PRO A 261 -2.10 -24.54 2.00
CA PRO A 261 -1.09 -24.00 2.91
C PRO A 261 -1.03 -22.46 2.93
N GLY A 262 -0.65 -21.93 4.07
CA GLY A 262 -0.32 -20.53 4.24
C GLY A 262 -1.53 -19.60 4.27
N ALA A 263 -1.32 -18.38 3.74
CA ALA A 263 -2.31 -17.31 3.74
C ALA A 263 -3.44 -17.52 2.71
N ARG A 264 -3.40 -18.55 1.86
CA ARG A 264 -4.42 -18.84 0.83
C ARG A 264 -5.83 -18.94 1.38
N ARG A 265 -5.98 -19.33 2.67
CA ARG A 265 -7.28 -19.29 3.36
C ARG A 265 -7.94 -17.93 3.38
N PHE A 266 -7.17 -16.86 3.23
CA PHE A 266 -7.64 -15.47 3.23
C PHE A 266 -7.85 -14.91 1.83
N ASP A 267 -7.65 -15.69 0.80
CA ASP A 267 -7.93 -15.24 -0.57
C ASP A 267 -9.39 -14.85 -0.71
N MET A 268 -9.66 -13.82 -1.50
CA MET A 268 -11.03 -13.52 -1.93
C MET A 268 -11.62 -14.68 -2.74
N GLY A 269 -12.94 -14.83 -2.73
CA GLY A 269 -13.62 -15.97 -3.35
C GLY A 269 -13.29 -16.20 -4.83
N GLU A 270 -13.05 -15.14 -5.58
CA GLU A 270 -12.69 -15.18 -7.00
C GLU A 270 -11.22 -14.74 -7.22
N PHE A 271 -10.29 -15.25 -6.42
CA PHE A 271 -8.89 -14.81 -6.43
C PHE A 271 -8.15 -15.13 -7.74
N THR A 272 -8.65 -16.02 -8.55
CA THR A 272 -8.06 -16.41 -9.84
C THR A 272 -7.85 -15.21 -10.77
N GLN A 273 -8.83 -14.29 -10.82
CA GLN A 273 -8.74 -12.99 -11.50
C GLN A 273 -8.02 -13.07 -12.86
N PHE A 274 -8.54 -13.88 -13.80
CA PHE A 274 -7.92 -14.20 -15.10
C PHE A 274 -7.39 -12.98 -15.88
N ILE A 275 -7.94 -11.78 -15.65
CA ILE A 275 -7.47 -10.53 -16.28
C ILE A 275 -6.51 -9.78 -15.37
N LEU A 276 -6.86 -9.60 -14.09
CA LEU A 276 -6.10 -8.73 -13.20
C LEU A 276 -4.83 -9.40 -12.68
N ALA A 277 -4.81 -10.72 -12.49
CA ALA A 277 -3.64 -11.41 -11.96
C ALA A 277 -2.43 -11.36 -12.93
N PRO A 278 -2.56 -11.60 -14.24
CA PRO A 278 -1.45 -11.40 -15.19
C PRO A 278 -0.96 -9.94 -15.24
N MET A 279 -1.87 -8.97 -15.17
CA MET A 279 -1.52 -7.55 -15.13
C MET A 279 -0.69 -7.23 -13.88
N ALA A 280 -1.14 -7.68 -12.71
CA ALA A 280 -0.47 -7.47 -11.45
C ALA A 280 0.89 -8.19 -11.39
N ALA A 281 1.00 -9.39 -11.97
CA ALA A 281 2.26 -10.12 -12.08
C ALA A 281 3.28 -9.36 -12.94
N ALA A 282 2.87 -8.84 -14.10
CA ALA A 282 3.73 -8.01 -14.95
C ALA A 282 4.23 -6.74 -14.21
N ALA A 283 3.37 -6.13 -13.41
CA ALA A 283 3.72 -4.95 -12.62
C ALA A 283 4.74 -5.28 -11.52
N LEU A 284 4.50 -6.31 -10.72
CA LEU A 284 5.41 -6.71 -9.63
C LEU A 284 6.75 -7.23 -10.16
N GLN A 285 6.75 -7.93 -11.30
CA GLN A 285 8.00 -8.34 -11.97
C GLN A 285 8.85 -7.12 -12.30
N GLN A 286 8.26 -6.08 -12.90
CA GLN A 286 8.99 -4.85 -13.23
C GLN A 286 9.54 -4.13 -11.97
N ILE A 287 8.81 -4.16 -10.86
CA ILE A 287 9.29 -3.61 -9.57
C ILE A 287 10.50 -4.40 -9.06
N LEU A 288 10.46 -5.73 -9.16
CA LEU A 288 11.58 -6.58 -8.79
C LEU A 288 12.80 -6.35 -9.70
N ASP A 289 12.57 -6.18 -11.00
CA ASP A 289 13.65 -5.90 -11.98
C ASP A 289 14.34 -4.57 -11.69
N TRP A 290 13.61 -3.55 -11.27
CA TRP A 290 14.19 -2.27 -10.84
C TRP A 290 14.87 -2.36 -9.46
N GLY A 291 14.33 -3.20 -8.58
CA GLY A 291 14.72 -3.29 -7.19
C GLY A 291 14.14 -2.15 -6.33
N ILE A 292 13.47 -2.51 -5.24
CA ILE A 292 12.71 -1.57 -4.39
C ILE A 292 13.63 -0.48 -3.82
N ALA A 293 14.82 -0.83 -3.35
CA ALA A 293 15.79 0.14 -2.83
C ALA A 293 16.24 1.15 -3.91
N SER A 294 16.41 0.69 -5.16
CA SER A 294 16.77 1.54 -6.29
C SER A 294 15.63 2.47 -6.70
N ILE A 295 14.37 2.00 -6.61
CA ILE A 295 13.19 2.82 -6.81
C ILE A 295 13.14 3.93 -5.76
N GLU A 296 13.23 3.59 -4.48
CA GLU A 296 13.20 4.56 -3.37
C GLU A 296 14.30 5.60 -3.53
N GLN A 297 15.53 5.17 -3.83
CA GLN A 297 16.66 6.06 -4.03
C GLN A 297 16.45 7.01 -5.21
N SER A 298 15.98 6.50 -6.35
CA SER A 298 15.74 7.31 -7.54
C SER A 298 14.67 8.38 -7.30
N ILE A 299 13.58 8.01 -6.63
CA ILE A 299 12.50 8.96 -6.31
C ILE A 299 12.94 9.96 -5.24
N SER A 300 13.82 9.56 -4.32
CA SER A 300 14.27 10.43 -3.22
C SER A 300 14.94 11.72 -3.70
N HIS A 301 15.64 11.68 -4.82
CA HIS A 301 16.24 12.88 -5.42
C HIS A 301 15.18 13.91 -5.82
N LEU A 302 14.06 13.44 -6.41
CA LEU A 302 12.95 14.31 -6.80
C LEU A 302 12.22 14.89 -5.59
N THR A 303 11.94 14.07 -4.58
CA THR A 303 11.25 14.54 -3.36
C THR A 303 12.11 15.49 -2.54
N GLU A 304 13.41 15.28 -2.50
CA GLU A 304 14.34 16.20 -1.84
C GLU A 304 14.40 17.55 -2.57
N GLU A 305 14.50 17.56 -3.91
CA GLU A 305 14.43 18.77 -4.72
C GLU A 305 13.13 19.54 -4.45
N ILE A 306 11.98 18.82 -4.44
CA ILE A 306 10.68 19.44 -4.14
C ILE A 306 10.67 20.06 -2.74
N ALA A 307 11.20 19.36 -1.74
CA ALA A 307 11.25 19.83 -0.37
C ALA A 307 12.10 21.11 -0.23
N GLN A 308 13.31 21.11 -0.83
CA GLN A 308 14.22 22.27 -0.81
C GLN A 308 13.58 23.48 -1.47
N ARG A 309 12.94 23.32 -2.62
CA ARG A 309 12.26 24.41 -3.32
C ARG A 309 11.05 24.94 -2.55
N ALA A 310 10.27 24.05 -1.93
CA ALA A 310 9.16 24.45 -1.09
C ALA A 310 9.61 25.29 0.11
N LEU A 311 10.67 24.86 0.80
CA LEU A 311 11.26 25.60 1.93
C LEU A 311 11.83 26.95 1.49
N ALA A 312 12.56 27.00 0.37
CA ALA A 312 13.09 28.24 -0.21
C ALA A 312 11.97 29.23 -0.60
N SER A 313 10.79 28.73 -0.99
CA SER A 313 9.60 29.52 -1.27
C SER A 313 8.79 29.89 -0.01
N GLY A 314 9.29 29.60 1.20
CA GLY A 314 8.65 29.91 2.47
C GLY A 314 7.50 28.99 2.87
N HIS A 315 7.30 27.87 2.17
CA HIS A 315 6.30 26.87 2.52
C HIS A 315 6.82 25.93 3.62
N VAL A 316 5.93 25.11 4.18
CA VAL A 316 6.24 24.16 5.25
C VAL A 316 6.23 22.74 4.70
N VAL A 317 7.30 22.01 4.99
CA VAL A 317 7.45 20.57 4.70
C VAL A 317 7.92 19.88 5.98
N ALA A 318 7.51 18.65 6.22
CA ALA A 318 7.99 17.88 7.36
C ALA A 318 9.52 17.73 7.32
N PRO A 319 10.22 17.70 8.48
CA PRO A 319 11.66 17.46 8.55
C PRO A 319 12.08 16.20 7.80
N ALA A 320 13.32 16.17 7.28
CA ALA A 320 13.80 15.06 6.44
C ALA A 320 13.69 13.70 7.13
N GLU A 321 14.00 13.64 8.42
CA GLU A 321 13.95 12.44 9.26
C GLU A 321 12.52 11.98 9.60
N GLN A 322 11.52 12.85 9.39
CA GLN A 322 10.12 12.56 9.66
C GLN A 322 9.28 12.35 8.39
N ARG A 323 9.87 12.43 7.19
CA ARG A 323 9.15 12.25 5.93
C ARG A 323 9.67 11.06 5.13
N SER A 324 8.79 10.49 4.31
CA SER A 324 9.18 9.44 3.38
C SER A 324 10.00 9.99 2.22
N LYS A 325 10.76 9.10 1.57
CA LYS A 325 11.62 9.45 0.43
C LYS A 325 10.89 9.41 -0.91
N HIS A 326 9.62 9.01 -0.94
CA HIS A 326 8.86 8.82 -2.19
C HIS A 326 7.64 9.74 -2.33
N MET A 327 7.21 10.37 -1.25
CA MET A 327 6.12 11.35 -1.27
C MET A 327 6.26 12.35 -0.13
N LEU A 328 5.68 13.55 -0.31
CA LEU A 328 5.65 14.58 0.73
C LEU A 328 4.42 15.47 0.58
N GLY A 329 4.10 16.17 1.67
CA GLY A 329 3.10 17.24 1.71
C GLY A 329 3.75 18.60 1.79
N ILE A 330 3.25 19.56 1.01
CA ILE A 330 3.60 20.97 1.13
C ILE A 330 2.43 21.71 1.75
N ARG A 331 2.66 22.42 2.87
CA ARG A 331 1.68 23.32 3.51
C ARG A 331 2.05 24.77 3.26
N PHE A 332 1.05 25.59 2.96
CA PHE A 332 1.23 27.01 2.70
C PHE A 332 1.03 27.80 4.00
N ARG A 333 1.94 28.69 4.35
CA ARG A 333 1.86 29.46 5.62
C ARG A 333 0.61 30.33 5.74
N GLY A 334 0.05 30.79 4.65
CA GLY A 334 -1.19 31.57 4.59
C GLY A 334 -2.44 30.77 4.30
N GLY A 335 -2.35 29.41 4.34
CA GLY A 335 -3.39 28.52 3.84
C GLY A 335 -3.26 28.29 2.32
N LEU A 336 -4.01 27.33 1.80
CA LEU A 336 -4.00 26.99 0.38
C LEU A 336 -4.51 28.17 -0.47
N PRO A 337 -3.72 28.66 -1.46
CA PRO A 337 -4.18 29.73 -2.36
C PRO A 337 -5.43 29.27 -3.13
N ALA A 338 -6.50 30.08 -3.13
CA ALA A 338 -7.75 29.74 -3.79
C ALA A 338 -7.59 29.48 -5.31
N LYS A 339 -6.61 30.10 -5.95
CA LYS A 339 -6.29 29.92 -7.38
C LYS A 339 -5.45 28.68 -7.68
N LEU A 340 -4.88 28.02 -6.67
CA LEU A 340 -3.94 26.92 -6.87
C LEU A 340 -4.53 25.75 -7.70
N PRO A 341 -5.76 25.25 -7.43
CA PRO A 341 -6.32 24.16 -8.25
C PRO A 341 -6.44 24.53 -9.73
N THR A 342 -6.85 25.77 -10.03
CA THR A 342 -7.00 26.29 -11.41
C THR A 342 -5.64 26.42 -12.09
N ALA A 343 -4.62 26.93 -11.40
CA ALA A 343 -3.27 27.08 -11.95
C ALA A 343 -2.61 25.71 -12.23
N LEU A 344 -2.73 24.76 -11.33
CA LEU A 344 -2.26 23.39 -11.53
C LEU A 344 -2.94 22.74 -12.73
N ALA A 345 -4.27 22.87 -12.85
CA ALA A 345 -5.03 22.34 -13.98
C ALA A 345 -4.60 22.98 -15.32
N ALA A 346 -4.43 24.31 -15.36
CA ALA A 346 -3.97 25.03 -16.54
C ALA A 346 -2.54 24.60 -16.97
N ALA A 347 -1.68 24.33 -16.00
CA ALA A 347 -0.33 23.81 -16.22
C ALA A 347 -0.29 22.30 -16.52
N LYS A 348 -1.44 21.61 -16.49
CA LYS A 348 -1.56 20.13 -16.59
C LYS A 348 -0.70 19.39 -15.56
N VAL A 349 -0.58 19.92 -14.35
CA VAL A 349 0.13 19.33 -13.22
C VAL A 349 -0.87 18.65 -12.30
N TYR A 350 -0.73 17.34 -12.14
CA TYR A 350 -1.63 16.51 -11.36
C TYR A 350 -0.98 16.12 -10.02
N VAL A 351 -1.54 16.65 -8.94
CA VAL A 351 -1.20 16.37 -7.53
C VAL A 351 -2.48 16.13 -6.74
N SER A 352 -2.39 15.82 -5.46
CA SER A 352 -3.57 15.72 -4.59
C SER A 352 -3.56 16.82 -3.53
N ILE A 353 -4.68 17.48 -3.32
CA ILE A 353 -4.91 18.33 -2.14
C ILE A 353 -5.55 17.45 -1.05
N ARG A 354 -4.98 17.48 0.16
CA ARG A 354 -5.45 16.75 1.33
C ARG A 354 -5.46 17.67 2.54
N GLY A 355 -6.66 18.10 2.96
CA GLY A 355 -6.80 19.15 3.97
C GLY A 355 -6.11 20.45 3.53
N ASP A 356 -5.15 20.90 4.31
CA ASP A 356 -4.31 22.08 4.06
C ASP A 356 -2.99 21.78 3.32
N SER A 357 -2.78 20.53 2.90
CA SER A 357 -1.55 20.04 2.28
C SER A 357 -1.72 19.74 0.80
N VAL A 358 -0.75 20.11 -0.01
CA VAL A 358 -0.56 19.62 -1.38
C VAL A 358 0.35 18.40 -1.30
N ARG A 359 -0.22 17.20 -1.48
CA ARG A 359 0.53 15.96 -1.51
C ARG A 359 1.10 15.72 -2.89
N ILE A 360 2.42 15.53 -2.95
CA ILE A 360 3.18 15.30 -4.16
C ILE A 360 3.84 13.93 -4.07
N SER A 361 3.65 13.11 -5.08
CA SER A 361 4.14 11.74 -5.14
C SER A 361 4.64 11.41 -6.54
N PRO A 362 5.90 11.77 -6.85
CA PRO A 362 6.55 11.43 -8.10
C PRO A 362 6.84 9.95 -8.21
N HIS A 363 7.16 9.48 -9.41
CA HIS A 363 7.67 8.15 -9.67
C HIS A 363 8.78 8.21 -10.74
N LEU A 364 9.32 7.08 -11.15
CA LEU A 364 10.45 6.95 -12.10
C LEU A 364 10.18 7.54 -13.49
N TYR A 365 8.97 7.97 -13.78
CA TYR A 365 8.61 8.69 -15.01
C TYR A 365 8.76 10.21 -14.91
N ASN A 366 8.99 10.75 -13.72
CA ASN A 366 9.15 12.19 -13.50
C ASN A 366 10.61 12.63 -13.57
N THR A 367 10.80 13.92 -13.83
CA THR A 367 12.09 14.60 -13.95
C THR A 367 12.09 15.92 -13.20
N SER A 368 13.26 16.57 -13.05
CA SER A 368 13.37 17.93 -12.50
C SER A 368 12.60 18.96 -13.33
N ALA A 369 12.45 18.76 -14.64
CA ALA A 369 11.63 19.64 -15.48
C ALA A 369 10.13 19.62 -15.08
N ASP A 370 9.63 18.50 -14.59
CA ASP A 370 8.27 18.40 -14.05
C ASP A 370 8.13 19.22 -12.76
N ILE A 371 9.19 19.20 -11.93
CA ILE A 371 9.26 19.99 -10.70
C ILE A 371 9.31 21.49 -11.01
N ASP A 372 10.05 21.91 -12.06
CA ASP A 372 10.07 23.29 -12.52
C ASP A 372 8.67 23.80 -12.85
N ARG A 373 7.89 23.01 -13.59
CA ARG A 373 6.53 23.36 -13.97
C ARG A 373 5.57 23.35 -12.77
N LEU A 374 5.73 22.45 -11.81
CA LEU A 374 4.98 22.46 -10.57
C LEU A 374 5.18 23.79 -9.82
N PHE A 375 6.44 24.19 -9.61
CA PHE A 375 6.75 25.42 -8.86
C PHE A 375 6.39 26.68 -9.65
N ALA A 376 6.46 26.67 -10.97
CA ALA A 376 5.95 27.77 -11.80
C ALA A 376 4.42 27.94 -11.61
N ALA A 377 3.67 26.86 -11.57
CA ALA A 377 2.24 26.89 -11.28
C ALA A 377 1.94 27.39 -9.86
N ILE A 378 2.69 26.96 -8.85
CA ILE A 378 2.57 27.44 -7.46
C ILE A 378 2.86 28.95 -7.40
N ALA A 379 3.95 29.41 -7.98
CA ALA A 379 4.36 30.82 -7.96
C ALA A 379 3.35 31.75 -8.66
N SER A 380 2.59 31.23 -9.62
CA SER A 380 1.54 32.04 -10.30
C SER A 380 0.31 32.32 -9.41
N CYS A 381 0.24 31.72 -8.23
CA CYS A 381 -0.90 31.81 -7.31
C CYS A 381 -0.62 32.68 -6.07
N VAL A 382 0.64 33.04 -5.84
CA VAL A 382 1.13 33.74 -4.64
C VAL A 382 1.41 35.24 -4.95
#